data_01c21371234b6bf3643c9c468372b199
#
_entry.id   01c21371234b6bf3643c9c468372b199
#
_cell.length_a   1.000
_cell.length_b   1.000
_cell.length_c   1.000
_cell.angle_alpha   90.00
_cell.angle_beta   90.00
_cell.angle_gamma   90.00
#
_symmetry.space_group_name_H-M   'P 1'
#
loop_
_entity.id
_entity.type
_entity.pdbx_description
1 polymer ?
#
loop_
_entity_poly.entity_id
_entity_poly.type
_entity_poly.pdbx_seq_one_letter_code
_entity_poly.pdbx_strand_id
1 'polypeptide(L)'
;NKLDMCCQYERTGKKTAITTTTLVVTKDTTANATTIQVTNPLADVYKAYFSLKDALTKDDGTTAAAKAKELFKAVDAVPMVKLTTEQHTVWMKFEKLISYDAEHIKGVTETEHQREHFASLSKNIIEVMKTIKPDYTVYIDHCPMYNDNKGADWLSKESGIKNPYYGAMMLTCGKTTDTIK
;
A
#
# COMPACT_ATOMS: atom_id res chain seq x y z
N ASN A 1 12.54 12.44 29.42
CA ASN A 1 11.30 11.76 29.71
C ASN A 1 10.16 12.45 28.97
N LYS A 2 9.99 12.10 27.72
CA LYS A 2 8.87 12.51 26.86
C LYS A 2 8.23 11.24 26.30
N LEU A 3 7.51 10.56 27.16
CA LEU A 3 6.69 9.40 26.82
C LEU A 3 5.48 9.45 27.74
N ASP A 4 4.51 10.32 27.45
CA ASP A 4 3.16 10.25 28.02
C ASP A 4 2.34 11.43 27.46
N MET A 5 1.89 11.31 26.22
CA MET A 5 0.88 12.24 25.70
C MET A 5 0.10 11.59 24.55
N CYS A 6 -0.53 10.47 24.89
CA CYS A 6 -1.56 9.89 24.06
C CYS A 6 -2.55 9.15 24.96
N CYS A 7 -3.47 9.85 25.59
CA CYS A 7 -4.74 9.38 26.16
C CYS A 7 -5.17 10.32 27.31
N GLN A 8 -5.59 11.53 26.99
CA GLN A 8 -6.52 12.26 27.85
C GLN A 8 -7.52 12.99 26.97
N TYR A 9 -8.61 12.30 26.64
CA TYR A 9 -9.84 12.95 26.21
C TYR A 9 -10.77 12.95 27.41
N GLU A 10 -10.91 14.12 28.02
CA GLU A 10 -11.77 14.34 29.16
C GLU A 10 -13.27 14.24 28.78
N ARG A 11 -13.99 13.47 29.60
CA ARG A 11 -15.45 13.42 29.62
C ARG A 11 -16.01 14.74 30.16
N THR A 12 -16.56 15.57 29.33
CA THR A 12 -17.55 16.56 29.73
C THR A 12 -18.92 16.11 29.26
N GLY A 13 -19.73 15.63 30.20
CA GLY A 13 -21.10 15.24 29.97
C GLY A 13 -21.97 16.43 29.67
N LYS A 14 -22.69 16.40 28.55
CA LYS A 14 -23.90 17.16 28.35
C LYS A 14 -25.01 16.20 27.89
N LYS A 15 -25.98 15.97 28.78
CA LYS A 15 -27.23 15.28 28.45
C LYS A 15 -28.01 16.20 27.52
N THR A 16 -28.29 15.74 26.32
CA THR A 16 -29.27 16.37 25.41
C THR A 16 -30.43 15.38 25.23
N ALA A 17 -31.63 15.91 25.45
CA ALA A 17 -32.89 15.20 25.45
C ALA A 17 -33.18 14.53 24.09
N ILE A 18 -33.72 13.32 24.17
CA ILE A 18 -34.19 12.54 23.02
C ILE A 18 -35.60 13.08 22.68
N THR A 19 -35.74 13.78 21.56
CA THR A 19 -37.02 14.08 20.97
C THR A 19 -37.42 12.97 20.02
N THR A 20 -38.43 12.21 20.38
CA THR A 20 -39.02 11.16 19.54
C THR A 20 -39.79 11.82 18.39
N THR A 21 -39.25 11.82 17.20
CA THR A 21 -39.95 12.20 15.98
C THR A 21 -40.47 10.96 15.28
N THR A 22 -41.79 10.82 15.26
CA THR A 22 -42.52 9.77 14.54
C THR A 22 -42.34 9.99 13.04
N LEU A 23 -41.61 9.06 12.36
CA LEU A 23 -41.50 9.09 10.91
C LEU A 23 -42.71 8.39 10.28
N VAL A 24 -43.48 9.18 9.53
CA VAL A 24 -44.49 8.70 8.61
C VAL A 24 -43.85 8.06 7.41
N VAL A 25 -44.08 6.76 7.23
CA VAL A 25 -43.60 6.00 6.06
C VAL A 25 -44.52 6.31 4.88
N THR A 26 -44.05 7.09 3.94
CA THR A 26 -44.60 7.12 2.57
C THR A 26 -43.77 6.18 1.70
N LYS A 27 -44.40 5.14 1.17
CA LYS A 27 -43.89 4.31 0.11
C LYS A 27 -43.77 5.13 -1.17
N ASP A 28 -42.55 5.38 -1.62
CA ASP A 28 -42.30 5.60 -3.04
C ASP A 28 -41.02 4.83 -3.44
N THR A 29 -41.25 3.93 -4.37
CA THR A 29 -40.32 2.96 -4.93
C THR A 29 -39.43 3.65 -5.94
N THR A 30 -38.14 3.84 -5.63
CA THR A 30 -37.07 3.76 -6.62
C THR A 30 -35.81 3.35 -5.88
N ALA A 31 -35.53 2.05 -5.91
CA ALA A 31 -34.33 1.49 -5.31
C ALA A 31 -33.10 1.93 -6.11
N ASN A 32 -32.47 3.00 -5.71
CA ASN A 32 -31.08 3.26 -6.06
C ASN A 32 -30.24 2.52 -5.01
N ALA A 33 -29.95 1.25 -5.28
CA ALA A 33 -29.04 0.46 -4.48
C ALA A 33 -27.65 1.10 -4.63
N THR A 34 -27.32 2.04 -3.74
CA THR A 34 -25.95 2.48 -3.54
C THR A 34 -25.19 1.28 -3.01
N THR A 35 -24.59 0.51 -3.91
CA THR A 35 -23.62 -0.53 -3.58
C THR A 35 -22.50 0.18 -2.83
N ILE A 36 -22.43 0.02 -1.52
CA ILE A 36 -21.29 0.44 -0.73
C ILE A 36 -20.14 -0.42 -1.21
N GLN A 37 -19.37 0.10 -2.17
CA GLN A 37 -18.10 -0.49 -2.57
C GLN A 37 -17.20 -0.42 -1.34
N VAL A 38 -17.00 -1.56 -0.69
CA VAL A 38 -15.99 -1.68 0.36
C VAL A 38 -14.64 -1.60 -0.33
N THR A 39 -14.17 -0.37 -0.55
CA THR A 39 -12.87 -0.14 -1.17
C THR A 39 -11.78 -0.59 -0.21
N ASN A 40 -10.81 -1.37 -0.74
CA ASN A 40 -9.64 -1.77 0.05
C ASN A 40 -8.97 -0.52 0.66
N PRO A 41 -8.79 -0.45 1.98
CA PRO A 41 -8.24 0.75 2.64
C PRO A 41 -6.80 1.08 2.20
N LEU A 42 -6.08 0.13 1.61
CA LEU A 42 -4.72 0.31 1.08
C LEU A 42 -4.68 0.41 -0.47
N ALA A 43 -5.82 0.60 -1.13
CA ALA A 43 -5.88 0.63 -2.60
C ALA A 43 -4.91 1.67 -3.21
N ASP A 44 -4.82 2.87 -2.64
CA ASP A 44 -3.94 3.93 -3.12
C ASP A 44 -2.45 3.60 -2.86
N VAL A 45 -2.13 2.96 -1.75
CA VAL A 45 -0.78 2.46 -1.45
C VAL A 45 -0.34 1.45 -2.51
N TYR A 46 -1.18 0.47 -2.81
CA TYR A 46 -0.88 -0.55 -3.82
C TYR A 46 -0.77 0.04 -5.22
N LYS A 47 -1.66 0.96 -5.59
CA LYS A 47 -1.61 1.66 -6.87
C LYS A 47 -0.29 2.42 -7.05
N ALA A 48 0.13 3.17 -6.03
CA ALA A 48 1.38 3.94 -6.07
C ALA A 48 2.61 3.01 -6.13
N TYR A 49 2.60 1.90 -5.38
CA TYR A 49 3.64 0.87 -5.45
C TYR A 49 3.82 0.30 -6.86
N PHE A 50 2.73 -0.12 -7.52
CA PHE A 50 2.80 -0.65 -8.88
C PHE A 50 3.30 0.40 -9.88
N SER A 51 2.89 1.66 -9.72
CA SER A 51 3.38 2.75 -10.58
C SER A 51 4.88 3.02 -10.38
N LEU A 52 5.38 2.91 -9.15
CA LEU A 52 6.80 2.99 -8.84
C LEU A 52 7.57 1.82 -9.48
N LYS A 53 7.07 0.59 -9.30
CA LYS A 53 7.63 -0.62 -9.93
C LYS A 53 7.75 -0.45 -11.45
N ASP A 54 6.69 0.06 -12.10
CA ASP A 54 6.66 0.26 -13.56
C ASP A 54 7.66 1.33 -14.05
N ALA A 55 7.95 2.35 -13.24
CA ALA A 55 8.99 3.33 -13.54
C ALA A 55 10.39 2.69 -13.48
N LEU A 56 10.65 1.88 -12.45
CA LEU A 56 11.95 1.18 -12.29
C LEU A 56 12.19 0.15 -13.40
N THR A 57 11.13 -0.50 -13.93
CA THR A 57 11.27 -1.42 -15.10
C THR A 57 11.68 -0.70 -16.38
N LYS A 58 11.53 0.62 -16.44
CA LYS A 58 11.87 1.48 -17.58
C LYS A 58 13.16 2.27 -17.37
N ASP A 59 13.86 2.03 -16.27
CA ASP A 59 15.04 2.81 -15.86
C ASP A 59 14.78 4.32 -15.70
N ASP A 60 13.51 4.70 -15.43
CA ASP A 60 13.09 6.09 -15.27
C ASP A 60 13.12 6.51 -13.80
N GLY A 61 14.29 6.88 -13.29
CA GLY A 61 14.49 7.30 -11.91
C GLY A 61 13.74 8.58 -11.54
N THR A 62 13.52 9.48 -12.48
CA THR A 62 12.76 10.72 -12.23
C THR A 62 11.28 10.39 -11.98
N THR A 63 10.69 9.57 -12.85
CA THR A 63 9.31 9.10 -12.64
C THR A 63 9.22 8.24 -11.39
N ALA A 64 10.21 7.37 -11.10
CA ALA A 64 10.25 6.56 -9.89
C ALA A 64 10.23 7.44 -8.63
N ALA A 65 11.02 8.51 -8.56
CA ALA A 65 11.00 9.48 -7.46
C ALA A 65 9.63 10.14 -7.29
N ALA A 66 8.99 10.54 -8.40
CA ALA A 66 7.64 11.11 -8.37
C ALA A 66 6.60 10.10 -7.85
N LYS A 67 6.67 8.83 -8.26
CA LYS A 67 5.77 7.75 -7.80
C LYS A 67 6.03 7.36 -6.35
N ALA A 68 7.27 7.38 -5.90
CA ALA A 68 7.60 7.20 -4.49
C ALA A 68 7.03 8.33 -3.61
N LYS A 69 6.99 9.56 -4.10
CA LYS A 69 6.32 10.68 -3.40
C LYS A 69 4.80 10.46 -3.29
N GLU A 70 4.17 9.91 -4.34
CA GLU A 70 2.75 9.53 -4.29
C GLU A 70 2.54 8.40 -3.26
N LEU A 71 3.42 7.38 -3.25
CA LEU A 71 3.38 6.28 -2.29
C LEU A 71 3.53 6.78 -0.84
N PHE A 72 4.50 7.65 -0.58
CA PHE A 72 4.72 8.25 0.73
C PHE A 72 3.46 8.94 1.27
N LYS A 73 2.79 9.73 0.40
CA LYS A 73 1.52 10.38 0.75
C LYS A 73 0.37 9.38 0.97
N ALA A 74 0.31 8.33 0.15
CA ALA A 74 -0.73 7.31 0.28
C ALA A 74 -0.59 6.52 1.59
N VAL A 75 0.65 6.27 2.05
CA VAL A 75 0.93 5.63 3.34
C VAL A 75 0.41 6.48 4.50
N ASP A 76 0.70 7.78 4.49
CA ASP A 76 0.25 8.72 5.52
C ASP A 76 -1.29 8.90 5.54
N ALA A 77 -1.93 8.72 4.38
CA ALA A 77 -3.38 8.89 4.19
C ALA A 77 -4.22 7.63 4.48
N VAL A 78 -3.62 6.50 4.88
CA VAL A 78 -4.36 5.26 5.14
C VAL A 78 -5.43 5.46 6.21
N PRO A 79 -6.72 5.19 5.91
CA PRO A 79 -7.80 5.40 6.85
C PRO A 79 -7.83 4.29 7.92
N MET A 80 -7.10 4.48 9.02
CA MET A 80 -6.94 3.51 10.11
C MET A 80 -8.26 2.97 10.65
N VAL A 81 -9.31 3.80 10.67
CA VAL A 81 -10.65 3.43 11.13
C VAL A 81 -11.35 2.41 10.24
N LYS A 82 -10.88 2.19 9.03
CA LYS A 82 -11.40 1.19 8.09
C LYS A 82 -10.68 -0.16 8.18
N LEU A 83 -9.60 -0.24 8.95
CA LEU A 83 -8.85 -1.47 9.15
C LEU A 83 -9.50 -2.31 10.24
N THR A 84 -9.57 -3.63 10.04
CA THR A 84 -9.89 -4.56 11.13
C THR A 84 -8.75 -4.57 12.15
N THR A 85 -8.97 -5.12 13.33
CA THR A 85 -7.92 -5.21 14.37
C THR A 85 -6.68 -5.95 13.88
N GLU A 86 -6.84 -7.01 13.12
CA GLU A 86 -5.74 -7.78 12.54
C GLU A 86 -4.99 -6.95 11.47
N GLN A 87 -5.73 -6.33 10.55
CA GLN A 87 -5.18 -5.46 9.52
C GLN A 87 -4.42 -4.28 10.12
N HIS A 88 -4.98 -3.65 11.14
CA HIS A 88 -4.34 -2.56 11.86
C HIS A 88 -3.02 -3.00 12.51
N THR A 89 -3.01 -4.17 13.16
CA THR A 89 -1.80 -4.72 13.80
C THR A 89 -0.69 -4.95 12.77
N VAL A 90 -1.03 -5.55 11.61
CA VAL A 90 -0.07 -5.78 10.53
C VAL A 90 0.39 -4.45 9.93
N TRP A 91 -0.53 -3.53 9.63
CA TRP A 91 -0.19 -2.23 9.07
C TRP A 91 0.79 -1.45 9.95
N MET A 92 0.50 -1.33 11.24
CA MET A 92 1.36 -0.61 12.19
C MET A 92 2.77 -1.20 12.32
N LYS A 93 2.94 -2.48 12.03
CA LYS A 93 4.26 -3.13 12.03
C LYS A 93 5.12 -2.68 10.85
N PHE A 94 4.51 -2.44 9.68
CA PHE A 94 5.23 -2.20 8.43
C PHE A 94 5.16 -0.74 7.93
N GLU A 95 4.17 0.05 8.36
CA GLU A 95 3.90 1.42 7.88
C GLU A 95 5.17 2.29 7.90
N LYS A 96 5.88 2.33 9.03
CA LYS A 96 7.10 3.15 9.16
C LYS A 96 8.24 2.68 8.26
N LEU A 97 8.37 1.38 8.04
CA LEU A 97 9.39 0.80 7.16
C LEU A 97 9.08 1.14 5.69
N ILE A 98 7.81 1.02 5.28
CA ILE A 98 7.33 1.37 3.95
C ILE A 98 7.50 2.88 3.71
N SER A 99 7.13 3.71 4.70
CA SER A 99 7.30 5.16 4.63
C SER A 99 8.77 5.57 4.50
N TYR A 100 9.66 4.95 5.26
CA TYR A 100 11.10 5.18 5.21
C TYR A 100 11.68 4.90 3.82
N ASP A 101 11.40 3.72 3.25
CA ASP A 101 11.89 3.36 1.93
C ASP A 101 11.32 4.29 0.82
N ALA A 102 10.01 4.61 0.91
CA ALA A 102 9.39 5.55 -0.01
C ALA A 102 10.00 6.96 0.08
N GLU A 103 10.39 7.40 1.29
CA GLU A 103 11.05 8.66 1.51
C GLU A 103 12.42 8.72 0.85
N HIS A 104 13.21 7.66 0.96
CA HIS A 104 14.54 7.59 0.34
C HIS A 104 14.44 7.55 -1.18
N ILE A 105 13.54 6.73 -1.74
CA ILE A 105 13.34 6.66 -3.19
C ILE A 105 12.90 8.01 -3.76
N LYS A 106 11.99 8.74 -3.10
CA LYS A 106 11.54 10.05 -3.58
C LYS A 106 12.63 11.12 -3.57
N GLY A 107 13.67 10.95 -2.75
CA GLY A 107 14.75 11.92 -2.55
C GLY A 107 15.85 11.88 -3.61
N VAL A 108 15.89 10.83 -4.44
CA VAL A 108 16.96 10.61 -5.44
C VAL A 108 16.37 10.23 -6.78
N THR A 109 17.15 10.42 -7.86
CA THR A 109 16.78 10.01 -9.22
C THR A 109 17.68 8.89 -9.77
N GLU A 110 18.65 8.47 -9.00
CA GLU A 110 19.57 7.40 -9.35
C GLU A 110 18.89 6.05 -9.13
N THR A 111 18.68 5.30 -10.21
CA THR A 111 17.88 4.07 -10.18
C THR A 111 18.51 2.95 -9.36
N GLU A 112 19.83 2.89 -9.26
CA GLU A 112 20.54 1.87 -8.48
C GLU A 112 20.18 2.02 -7.00
N HIS A 113 20.34 3.21 -6.43
CA HIS A 113 19.97 3.50 -5.05
C HIS A 113 18.47 3.34 -4.79
N GLN A 114 17.62 3.76 -5.77
CA GLN A 114 16.18 3.54 -5.67
C GLN A 114 15.81 2.05 -5.59
N ARG A 115 16.51 1.19 -6.31
CA ARG A 115 16.31 -0.27 -6.33
C ARG A 115 16.70 -0.94 -5.01
N GLU A 116 17.73 -0.44 -4.33
CA GLU A 116 18.10 -0.93 -2.99
C GLU A 116 16.94 -0.74 -2.01
N HIS A 117 16.38 0.46 -1.94
CA HIS A 117 15.20 0.73 -1.10
C HIS A 117 13.94 0.02 -1.61
N PHE A 118 13.79 -0.13 -2.92
CA PHE A 118 12.64 -0.84 -3.49
C PHE A 118 12.61 -2.32 -3.11
N ALA A 119 13.75 -2.97 -2.91
CA ALA A 119 13.81 -4.35 -2.45
C ALA A 119 13.26 -4.50 -1.02
N SER A 120 13.66 -3.61 -0.11
CA SER A 120 13.11 -3.55 1.26
C SER A 120 11.62 -3.20 1.26
N LEU A 121 11.23 -2.19 0.50
CA LEU A 121 9.85 -1.76 0.31
C LEU A 121 8.96 -2.92 -0.17
N SER A 122 9.41 -3.64 -1.20
CA SER A 122 8.67 -4.78 -1.77
C SER A 122 8.45 -5.87 -0.74
N LYS A 123 9.48 -6.25 0.00
CA LYS A 123 9.39 -7.23 1.09
C LYS A 123 8.32 -6.84 2.12
N ASN A 124 8.31 -5.57 2.54
CA ASN A 124 7.38 -5.09 3.55
C ASN A 124 5.92 -5.02 3.00
N ILE A 125 5.74 -4.56 1.76
CA ILE A 125 4.41 -4.52 1.12
C ILE A 125 3.86 -5.92 0.86
N ILE A 126 4.68 -6.90 0.50
CA ILE A 126 4.26 -8.30 0.35
C ILE A 126 3.63 -8.81 1.65
N GLU A 127 4.26 -8.59 2.81
CA GLU A 127 3.73 -9.03 4.09
C GLU A 127 2.39 -8.34 4.45
N VAL A 128 2.27 -7.05 4.17
CA VAL A 128 1.01 -6.32 4.34
C VAL A 128 -0.07 -6.87 3.41
N MET A 129 0.24 -7.10 2.13
CA MET A 129 -0.73 -7.55 1.13
C MET A 129 -1.23 -8.97 1.35
N LYS A 130 -0.45 -9.83 1.99
CA LYS A 130 -0.89 -11.17 2.41
C LYS A 130 -2.08 -11.11 3.39
N THR A 131 -2.13 -10.08 4.24
CA THR A 131 -3.22 -9.87 5.22
C THR A 131 -4.32 -8.95 4.67
N ILE A 132 -3.95 -7.88 3.97
CA ILE A 132 -4.90 -6.89 3.43
C ILE A 132 -4.92 -7.07 1.92
N LYS A 133 -5.57 -8.13 1.48
CA LYS A 133 -5.58 -8.54 0.07
C LYS A 133 -6.38 -7.57 -0.81
N PRO A 134 -5.90 -7.29 -2.03
CA PRO A 134 -6.71 -6.61 -3.02
C PRO A 134 -7.80 -7.55 -3.58
N ASP A 135 -8.76 -7.00 -4.32
CA ASP A 135 -9.83 -7.72 -5.01
C ASP A 135 -9.42 -8.25 -6.40
N TYR A 136 -8.14 -8.20 -6.71
CA TYR A 136 -7.55 -8.69 -7.96
C TYR A 136 -6.31 -9.56 -7.67
N THR A 137 -5.96 -10.41 -8.64
CA THR A 137 -4.79 -11.28 -8.54
C THR A 137 -3.49 -10.48 -8.60
N VAL A 138 -2.56 -10.78 -7.69
CA VAL A 138 -1.21 -10.22 -7.66
C VAL A 138 -0.20 -11.36 -7.63
N TYR A 139 0.83 -11.28 -8.47
CA TYR A 139 1.93 -12.24 -8.55
C TYR A 139 3.08 -11.77 -7.67
N ILE A 140 3.70 -12.69 -6.96
CA ILE A 140 4.99 -12.49 -6.28
C ILE A 140 6.05 -13.06 -7.19
N ASP A 141 6.85 -12.18 -7.75
CA ASP A 141 7.94 -12.53 -8.66
C ASP A 141 9.28 -12.41 -7.92
N HIS A 142 10.25 -13.20 -8.34
CA HIS A 142 11.57 -13.31 -7.70
C HIS A 142 12.69 -13.16 -8.74
N CYS A 143 13.65 -12.28 -8.47
CA CYS A 143 14.90 -12.16 -9.20
C CYS A 143 16.02 -12.83 -8.40
N PRO A 144 16.59 -13.95 -8.86
CA PRO A 144 17.63 -14.67 -8.09
C PRO A 144 19.00 -13.97 -8.10
N MET A 145 19.23 -13.09 -9.07
CA MET A 145 20.54 -12.48 -9.30
C MET A 145 20.76 -11.18 -8.53
N TYR A 146 19.67 -10.53 -8.09
CA TYR A 146 19.78 -9.26 -7.38
C TYR A 146 20.46 -9.41 -6.03
N ASN A 147 21.10 -8.33 -5.52
CA ASN A 147 21.73 -8.28 -4.22
C ASN A 147 22.76 -9.42 -4.01
N ASP A 148 23.78 -9.47 -4.89
CA ASP A 148 24.86 -10.49 -4.85
C ASP A 148 24.34 -11.93 -4.86
N ASN A 149 23.36 -12.23 -5.70
CA ASN A 149 22.70 -13.52 -5.82
C ASN A 149 21.93 -13.98 -4.57
N LYS A 150 21.61 -13.07 -3.64
CA LYS A 150 20.68 -13.36 -2.54
C LYS A 150 19.23 -13.32 -2.99
N GLY A 151 18.98 -12.65 -4.12
CA GLY A 151 17.68 -12.45 -4.71
C GLY A 151 16.86 -11.34 -4.06
N ALA A 152 15.80 -10.95 -4.74
CA ALA A 152 14.76 -10.07 -4.20
C ALA A 152 13.42 -10.34 -4.87
N ASP A 153 12.34 -10.10 -4.10
CA ASP A 153 10.96 -10.29 -4.54
C ASP A 153 10.32 -8.95 -4.88
N TRP A 154 9.35 -8.99 -5.79
CA TRP A 154 8.45 -7.85 -6.05
C TRP A 154 7.05 -8.32 -6.35
N LEU A 155 6.09 -7.38 -6.33
CA LEU A 155 4.70 -7.63 -6.69
C LEU A 155 4.40 -7.14 -8.10
N SER A 156 3.63 -7.94 -8.86
CA SER A 156 3.16 -7.62 -10.20
C SER A 156 1.67 -7.91 -10.36
N LYS A 157 0.96 -7.07 -11.10
CA LYS A 157 -0.41 -7.36 -11.57
C LYS A 157 -0.44 -8.16 -12.87
N GLU A 158 0.69 -8.26 -13.52
CA GLU A 158 0.86 -8.94 -14.80
C GLU A 158 1.50 -10.31 -14.58
N SER A 159 1.07 -11.32 -15.30
CA SER A 159 1.66 -12.66 -15.24
C SER A 159 3.02 -12.75 -15.94
N GLY A 160 3.35 -11.77 -16.78
CA GLY A 160 4.65 -11.68 -17.46
C GLY A 160 5.68 -11.00 -16.57
N ILE A 161 6.89 -11.59 -16.49
CA ILE A 161 8.00 -11.04 -15.72
C ILE A 161 8.44 -9.69 -16.31
N LYS A 162 8.46 -8.67 -15.45
CA LYS A 162 9.04 -7.35 -15.72
C LYS A 162 9.88 -6.94 -14.51
N ASN A 163 11.17 -7.23 -14.57
CA ASN A 163 12.10 -7.08 -13.46
C ASN A 163 12.44 -5.61 -13.18
N PRO A 164 12.04 -5.05 -12.02
CA PRO A 164 12.35 -3.67 -11.67
C PRO A 164 13.81 -3.46 -11.20
N TYR A 165 14.50 -4.53 -10.80
CA TYR A 165 15.85 -4.45 -10.26
C TYR A 165 16.94 -4.29 -11.32
N TYR A 166 16.67 -4.73 -12.56
CA TYR A 166 17.61 -4.61 -13.68
C TYR A 166 17.04 -3.82 -14.86
N GLY A 167 15.75 -3.49 -14.84
CA GLY A 167 15.12 -2.72 -15.90
C GLY A 167 15.34 -3.31 -17.28
N ALA A 168 15.67 -2.46 -18.26
CA ALA A 168 15.87 -2.87 -19.66
C ALA A 168 17.02 -3.88 -19.84
N MET A 169 17.99 -3.90 -18.94
CA MET A 169 19.14 -4.81 -19.04
C MET A 169 18.76 -6.29 -18.91
N MET A 170 17.82 -6.61 -18.00
CA MET A 170 17.37 -7.97 -17.72
C MET A 170 15.85 -8.01 -17.42
N LEU A 171 15.05 -7.38 -18.24
CA LEU A 171 13.63 -7.15 -18.00
C LEU A 171 12.83 -8.44 -17.73
N THR A 172 13.17 -9.54 -18.37
CA THR A 172 12.48 -10.83 -18.25
C THR A 172 13.17 -11.82 -17.30
N CYS A 173 14.22 -11.39 -16.59
CA CYS A 173 14.89 -12.23 -15.63
C CYS A 173 14.09 -12.35 -14.35
N GLY A 174 13.74 -13.58 -13.97
CA GLY A 174 12.95 -13.88 -12.77
C GLY A 174 11.94 -14.98 -13.01
N LYS A 175 11.19 -15.28 -11.97
CA LYS A 175 10.08 -16.25 -12.00
C LYS A 175 9.03 -15.87 -10.99
N THR A 176 7.77 -16.18 -11.25
CA THR A 176 6.71 -16.13 -10.27
C THR A 176 6.88 -17.24 -9.25
N THR A 177 6.87 -16.89 -7.97
CA THR A 177 7.03 -17.83 -6.85
C THR A 177 5.73 -18.10 -6.11
N ASP A 178 4.82 -17.12 -6.10
CA ASP A 178 3.54 -17.22 -5.39
C ASP A 178 2.49 -16.26 -6.01
N THR A 179 1.25 -16.38 -5.55
CA THR A 179 0.11 -15.57 -6.03
C THR A 179 -0.82 -15.21 -4.87
N ILE A 180 -1.12 -13.93 -4.71
CA ILE A 180 -2.11 -13.41 -3.75
C ILE A 180 -3.47 -13.27 -4.48
N LYS A 181 -4.52 -13.89 -3.92
CA LYS A 181 -5.90 -13.87 -4.43
C LYS A 181 -6.87 -13.50 -3.31
#